data_68da155bf7c84fa0b3447beacac71c97
#
_entry.id   68da155bf7c84fa0b3447beacac71c97
#
_cell.length_a   1.000
_cell.length_b   1.000
_cell.length_c   1.000
_cell.angle_alpha   90.00
_cell.angle_beta   90.00
_cell.angle_gamma   90.00
#
_symmetry.space_group_name_H-M   'P 1'
#
loop_
_entity.id
_entity.type
_entity.pdbx_description
1 polymer ?
#
loop_
_entity_poly.entity_id
_entity_poly.type
_entity_poly.pdbx_seq_one_letter_code
_entity_poly.pdbx_strand_id
1 'polypeptide(L)'
;MARGPDPWQPLDWALAGPDGTFGNGFDDPEGAYRVLYASSQRLGCYLETLARFRVDPTLYAELAEITGEDDFTQFGHVPPEWAETRMLGSATHYGSYADIYGGEWIAILRRDLAVGCVQLGIAELNAGALQQSGLRKLTQRASRLVYNRSFDGIRYLSRYGHNICNWALFEPFKINPRGATPLDLCDPDLQEALAIHHLQLGT
;
A
#
# COMPACT_ATOMS: atom_id res chain seq x y z
N MET A 1 -3.62 3.90 8.49
CA MET A 1 -3.42 3.02 9.66
C MET A 1 -1.93 2.84 9.90
N ALA A 2 -1.44 3.09 11.09
CA ALA A 2 -0.01 3.07 11.40
C ALA A 2 0.29 2.22 12.64
N ARG A 3 1.57 1.81 12.78
CA ARG A 3 2.07 1.19 14.00
C ARG A 3 2.33 2.27 15.06
N GLY A 4 2.01 1.97 16.32
CA GLY A 4 2.26 2.84 17.46
C GLY A 4 1.07 3.74 17.82
N PRO A 5 1.23 4.53 18.88
CA PRO A 5 0.13 5.32 19.46
C PRO A 5 -0.31 6.51 18.59
N ASP A 6 0.53 6.94 17.67
CA ASP A 6 0.24 8.06 16.76
C ASP A 6 0.14 7.57 15.31
N PRO A 7 -1.08 7.51 14.74
CA PRO A 7 -1.28 7.05 13.36
C PRO A 7 -0.78 8.05 12.31
N TRP A 8 -0.36 9.24 12.72
CA TRP A 8 0.12 10.29 11.84
C TRP A 8 1.65 10.35 11.72
N GLN A 9 2.34 9.59 12.59
CA GLN A 9 3.78 9.45 12.46
C GLN A 9 4.14 8.48 11.33
N PRO A 10 4.97 8.91 10.37
CA PRO A 10 5.55 7.98 9.41
C PRO A 10 6.53 7.03 10.12
N LEU A 11 6.89 5.96 9.45
CA LEU A 11 7.92 5.06 9.96
C LEU A 11 9.20 5.84 10.28
N ASP A 12 9.82 5.52 11.42
CA ASP A 12 11.12 6.09 11.80
C ASP A 12 12.18 5.67 10.79
N TRP A 13 13.08 6.58 10.43
CA TRP A 13 14.22 6.29 9.57
C TRP A 13 15.11 5.17 10.09
N ALA A 14 15.15 4.95 11.39
CA ALA A 14 15.84 3.81 12.02
C ALA A 14 15.29 2.44 11.57
N LEU A 15 14.08 2.40 11.01
CA LEU A 15 13.44 1.20 10.46
C LEU A 15 13.62 1.06 8.94
N ALA A 16 14.35 1.96 8.30
CA ALA A 16 14.70 1.84 6.89
C ALA A 16 15.60 0.63 6.66
N GLY A 17 15.53 0.08 5.45
CA GLY A 17 16.40 -1.02 5.02
C GLY A 17 17.88 -0.61 4.97
N PRO A 18 18.78 -1.57 4.69
CA PRO A 18 20.22 -1.30 4.61
C PRO A 18 20.59 -0.25 3.55
N ASP A 19 19.74 -0.03 2.57
CA ASP A 19 19.88 0.98 1.52
C ASP A 19 19.34 2.36 1.94
N GLY A 20 18.87 2.51 3.18
CA GLY A 20 18.29 3.75 3.69
C GLY A 20 16.87 4.04 3.19
N THR A 21 16.19 3.06 2.60
CA THR A 21 14.85 3.23 2.04
C THR A 21 13.82 2.31 2.71
N PHE A 22 12.53 2.61 2.50
CA PHE A 22 11.44 1.72 2.88
C PHE A 22 10.95 0.94 1.64
N GLY A 23 10.31 -0.19 1.85
CA GLY A 23 9.97 -1.12 0.76
C GLY A 23 8.54 -1.05 0.23
N ASN A 24 7.76 0.02 0.52
CA ASN A 24 6.39 0.11 0.04
C ASN A 24 6.30 0.70 -1.37
N GLY A 25 5.11 0.64 -1.96
CA GLY A 25 4.89 0.93 -3.37
C GLY A 25 5.29 2.34 -3.83
N PHE A 26 5.09 3.36 -2.99
CA PHE A 26 5.39 4.76 -3.33
C PHE A 26 6.44 5.38 -2.40
N ASP A 27 7.17 4.58 -1.66
CA ASP A 27 8.28 5.07 -0.85
C ASP A 27 9.39 5.61 -1.76
N ASP A 28 10.14 6.60 -1.24
CA ASP A 28 11.21 7.21 -2.01
C ASP A 28 12.38 6.21 -2.21
N PRO A 29 12.81 5.96 -3.45
CA PRO A 29 13.95 5.09 -3.70
C PRO A 29 15.31 5.71 -3.32
N GLU A 30 15.35 7.01 -2.99
CA GLU A 30 16.55 7.75 -2.61
C GLU A 30 16.57 8.16 -1.14
N GLY A 31 15.52 7.85 -0.36
CA GLY A 31 15.46 8.13 1.06
C GLY A 31 15.37 9.62 1.44
N ALA A 32 14.82 10.47 0.57
CA ALA A 32 14.74 11.91 0.83
C ALA A 32 13.44 12.33 1.55
N TYR A 33 12.38 11.54 1.45
CA TYR A 33 11.09 11.79 2.11
C TYR A 33 10.44 10.49 2.57
N ARG A 34 9.62 10.61 3.60
CA ARG A 34 8.77 9.51 4.07
C ARG A 34 7.37 9.65 3.51
N VAL A 35 6.64 8.55 3.50
CA VAL A 35 5.28 8.48 2.95
C VAL A 35 4.29 8.06 4.03
N LEU A 36 3.19 8.79 4.14
CA LEU A 36 2.03 8.40 4.93
C LEU A 36 0.93 7.92 3.98
N TYR A 37 0.49 6.67 4.16
CA TYR A 37 -0.56 6.08 3.34
C TYR A 37 -1.93 6.30 3.95
N ALA A 38 -2.88 6.74 3.14
CA ALA A 38 -4.27 6.98 3.53
C ALA A 38 -5.24 6.38 2.50
N SER A 39 -6.48 6.15 2.92
CA SER A 39 -7.55 5.68 2.05
C SER A 39 -8.83 6.49 2.26
N SER A 40 -9.67 6.58 1.23
CA SER A 40 -10.99 7.22 1.29
C SER A 40 -11.97 6.47 2.20
N GLN A 41 -11.71 5.20 2.47
CA GLN A 41 -12.57 4.31 3.23
C GLN A 41 -11.73 3.51 4.22
N ARG A 42 -12.32 3.16 5.36
CA ARG A 42 -11.70 2.33 6.37
C ARG A 42 -11.36 0.94 5.82
N LEU A 43 -12.27 0.35 5.06
CA LEU A 43 -12.05 -0.91 4.34
C LEU A 43 -10.76 -0.87 3.50
N GLY A 44 -10.50 0.23 2.79
CA GLY A 44 -9.27 0.38 1.99
C GLY A 44 -8.00 0.33 2.83
N CYS A 45 -8.01 0.91 4.03
CA CYS A 45 -6.87 0.82 4.95
C CYS A 45 -6.60 -0.62 5.37
N TYR A 46 -7.64 -1.41 5.64
CA TYR A 46 -7.50 -2.81 6.00
C TYR A 46 -7.01 -3.65 4.82
N LEU A 47 -7.62 -3.49 3.64
CA LEU A 47 -7.23 -4.22 2.43
C LEU A 47 -5.73 -4.03 2.09
N GLU A 48 -5.25 -2.80 2.10
CA GLU A 48 -3.85 -2.51 1.76
C GLU A 48 -2.86 -3.06 2.81
N THR A 49 -3.21 -2.98 4.09
CA THR A 49 -2.31 -3.43 5.16
C THR A 49 -2.33 -4.93 5.39
N LEU A 50 -3.45 -5.59 5.14
CA LEU A 50 -3.61 -7.03 5.30
C LEU A 50 -3.09 -7.82 4.09
N ALA A 51 -2.99 -7.20 2.93
CA ALA A 51 -2.55 -7.86 1.70
C ALA A 51 -1.21 -8.62 1.82
N ARG A 52 -0.34 -8.19 2.73
CA ARG A 52 0.96 -8.83 3.02
C ARG A 52 0.86 -10.22 3.67
N PHE A 53 -0.28 -10.54 4.27
CA PHE A 53 -0.52 -11.82 4.94
C PHE A 53 -1.23 -12.83 4.03
N ARG A 54 -1.52 -12.45 2.79
CA ARG A 54 -2.12 -13.37 1.82
C ARG A 54 -1.16 -14.52 1.54
N VAL A 55 -1.72 -15.70 1.42
CA VAL A 55 -0.97 -16.88 1.01
C VAL A 55 -0.44 -16.67 -0.41
N ASP A 56 0.81 -17.04 -0.65
CA ASP A 56 1.37 -17.07 -1.99
C ASP A 56 0.64 -18.13 -2.83
N PRO A 57 0.04 -17.76 -3.97
CA PRO A 57 -0.69 -18.71 -4.81
C PRO A 57 0.18 -19.88 -5.30
N THR A 58 1.48 -19.66 -5.50
CA THR A 58 2.42 -20.70 -5.92
C THR A 58 2.62 -21.72 -4.81
N LEU A 59 2.87 -21.24 -3.59
CA LEU A 59 3.00 -22.10 -2.42
C LEU A 59 1.70 -22.87 -2.16
N TYR A 60 0.55 -22.22 -2.36
CA TYR A 60 -0.75 -22.88 -2.23
C TYR A 60 -0.89 -24.03 -3.22
N ALA A 61 -0.56 -23.81 -4.49
CA ALA A 61 -0.65 -24.86 -5.52
C ALA A 61 0.30 -26.04 -5.22
N GLU A 62 1.54 -25.77 -4.81
CA GLU A 62 2.52 -26.81 -4.45
C GLU A 62 2.06 -27.65 -3.25
N LEU A 63 1.46 -27.01 -2.26
CA LEU A 63 0.97 -27.70 -1.07
C LEU A 63 -0.31 -28.53 -1.37
N ALA A 64 -1.20 -28.05 -2.22
CA ALA A 64 -2.41 -28.77 -2.64
C ALA A 64 -2.04 -30.08 -3.40
N GLU A 65 -0.94 -30.12 -4.15
CA GLU A 65 -0.46 -31.34 -4.78
C GLU A 65 0.04 -32.41 -3.79
N ILE A 66 0.48 -32.00 -2.60
CA ILE A 66 1.06 -32.90 -1.58
C ILE A 66 0.00 -33.43 -0.63
N THR A 67 -1.01 -32.64 -0.27
CA THR A 67 -1.94 -32.94 0.84
C THR A 67 -3.32 -33.42 0.42
N GLY A 68 -3.71 -33.30 -0.85
CA GLY A 68 -5.07 -33.58 -1.32
C GLY A 68 -6.06 -32.45 -0.99
N GLU A 69 -7.11 -32.33 -1.80
CA GLU A 69 -8.04 -31.20 -1.76
C GLU A 69 -8.84 -31.03 -0.45
N ASP A 70 -9.03 -32.10 0.31
CA ASP A 70 -9.94 -32.10 1.48
C ASP A 70 -9.27 -31.65 2.80
N ASP A 71 -7.94 -31.66 2.88
CA ASP A 71 -7.23 -31.35 4.14
C ASP A 71 -6.67 -29.92 4.23
N PHE A 72 -6.90 -29.07 3.22
CA PHE A 72 -6.18 -27.84 3.10
C PHE A 72 -7.05 -26.59 2.96
N THR A 73 -7.63 -26.13 4.07
CA THR A 73 -8.15 -24.77 4.15
C THR A 73 -7.02 -23.84 4.61
N GLN A 74 -6.14 -23.44 3.70
CA GLN A 74 -5.11 -22.46 4.04
C GLN A 74 -5.68 -21.06 4.04
N PHE A 75 -6.04 -20.60 5.21
CA PHE A 75 -6.15 -19.16 5.47
C PHE A 75 -4.77 -18.62 5.80
N GLY A 76 -4.43 -17.47 5.24
CA GLY A 76 -3.30 -16.71 5.74
C GLY A 76 -3.58 -16.26 7.17
N HIS A 77 -2.57 -16.30 8.03
CA HIS A 77 -2.72 -15.92 9.42
C HIS A 77 -2.23 -14.48 9.64
N VAL A 78 -3.06 -13.69 10.31
CA VAL A 78 -2.68 -12.35 10.79
C VAL A 78 -2.30 -12.48 12.27
N PRO A 79 -1.05 -12.17 12.65
CA PRO A 79 -0.62 -12.28 14.04
C PRO A 79 -1.44 -11.38 14.97
N PRO A 80 -1.76 -11.79 16.21
CA PRO A 80 -2.53 -10.97 17.17
C PRO A 80 -1.90 -9.59 17.38
N GLU A 81 -0.58 -9.50 17.49
CA GLU A 81 0.17 -8.27 17.69
C GLU A 81 -0.03 -7.26 16.55
N TRP A 82 -0.49 -7.73 15.39
CA TRP A 82 -0.79 -6.83 14.28
C TRP A 82 -1.94 -5.87 14.63
N ALA A 83 -2.97 -6.35 15.30
CA ALA A 83 -4.10 -5.52 15.71
C ALA A 83 -3.78 -4.67 16.95
N GLU A 84 -3.10 -5.28 17.95
CA GLU A 84 -2.78 -4.64 19.22
C GLU A 84 -1.88 -3.42 19.08
N THR A 85 -1.00 -3.45 18.09
CA THR A 85 0.02 -2.38 17.89
C THR A 85 -0.41 -1.29 16.91
N ARG A 86 -1.67 -1.30 16.44
CA ARG A 86 -2.12 -0.37 15.40
C ARG A 86 -3.27 0.52 15.83
N MET A 87 -3.23 1.73 15.28
CA MET A 87 -4.29 2.72 15.41
C MET A 87 -4.89 3.02 14.03
N LEU A 88 -6.20 3.20 13.99
CA LEU A 88 -6.92 3.74 12.84
C LEU A 88 -7.10 5.24 13.04
N GLY A 89 -6.44 6.05 12.19
CA GLY A 89 -6.58 7.50 12.21
C GLY A 89 -7.59 7.99 11.17
N SER A 90 -8.33 9.03 11.52
CA SER A 90 -9.18 9.79 10.60
C SER A 90 -8.69 11.23 10.50
N ALA A 91 -8.51 11.75 9.29
CA ALA A 91 -8.04 13.10 9.01
C ALA A 91 -8.63 13.65 7.73
N THR A 92 -8.57 14.96 7.57
CA THR A 92 -8.60 15.58 6.24
C THR A 92 -7.19 15.92 5.82
N HIS A 93 -6.89 15.75 4.53
CA HIS A 93 -5.64 16.19 3.93
C HIS A 93 -5.92 17.24 2.85
N TYR A 94 -4.93 18.06 2.56
CA TYR A 94 -5.00 19.10 1.53
C TYR A 94 -3.66 19.20 0.80
N GLY A 95 -3.71 19.69 -0.44
CA GLY A 95 -2.49 19.81 -1.26
C GLY A 95 -2.76 19.43 -2.71
N SER A 96 -1.69 19.39 -3.48
CA SER A 96 -1.67 18.97 -4.88
C SER A 96 -1.27 17.51 -4.99
N TYR A 97 -2.14 16.67 -5.55
CA TYR A 97 -1.90 15.23 -5.67
C TYR A 97 -1.91 14.81 -7.14
N ALA A 98 -0.90 14.05 -7.53
CA ALA A 98 -0.85 13.45 -8.86
C ALA A 98 -1.79 12.25 -8.96
N ASP A 99 -2.80 12.31 -9.82
CA ASP A 99 -3.63 11.14 -10.14
C ASP A 99 -2.91 10.26 -11.16
N ILE A 100 -2.04 9.38 -10.68
CA ILE A 100 -1.12 8.61 -11.54
C ILE A 100 -1.82 7.60 -12.45
N TYR A 101 -3.12 7.36 -12.27
CA TYR A 101 -3.93 6.53 -13.17
C TYR A 101 -4.72 7.37 -14.18
N GLY A 102 -4.73 8.68 -14.02
CA GLY A 102 -5.28 9.61 -14.99
C GLY A 102 -4.46 9.66 -16.28
N GLY A 103 -5.13 9.86 -17.42
CA GLY A 103 -4.47 9.85 -18.73
C GLY A 103 -3.32 10.84 -18.87
N GLU A 104 -3.43 12.01 -18.25
CA GLU A 104 -2.38 13.02 -18.25
C GLU A 104 -1.10 12.49 -17.57
N TRP A 105 -1.23 11.92 -16.37
CA TRP A 105 -0.08 11.38 -15.66
C TRP A 105 0.48 10.12 -16.32
N ILE A 106 -0.34 9.26 -16.89
CA ILE A 106 0.14 8.12 -17.68
C ILE A 106 1.02 8.59 -18.84
N ALA A 107 0.62 9.67 -19.54
CA ALA A 107 1.42 10.24 -20.64
C ALA A 107 2.76 10.79 -20.14
N ILE A 108 2.77 11.49 -19.00
CA ILE A 108 3.98 12.00 -18.35
C ILE A 108 4.90 10.84 -17.95
N LEU A 109 4.38 9.82 -17.27
CA LEU A 109 5.15 8.67 -16.81
C LEU A 109 5.75 7.88 -17.97
N ARG A 110 5.01 7.67 -19.04
CA ARG A 110 5.52 7.03 -20.27
C ARG A 110 6.72 7.74 -20.85
N ARG A 111 6.68 9.08 -20.92
CA ARG A 111 7.75 9.89 -21.45
C ARG A 111 8.97 9.90 -20.52
N ASP A 112 8.76 10.17 -19.25
CA ASP A 112 9.85 10.48 -18.32
C ASP A 112 10.46 9.22 -17.68
N LEU A 113 9.72 8.11 -17.63
CA LEU A 113 10.22 6.82 -17.14
C LEU A 113 10.52 5.80 -18.25
N ALA A 114 10.53 6.20 -19.53
CA ALA A 114 10.76 5.29 -20.66
C ALA A 114 12.02 4.42 -20.48
N VAL A 115 13.16 5.02 -20.14
CA VAL A 115 14.41 4.30 -19.89
C VAL A 115 14.26 3.34 -18.70
N GLY A 116 13.61 3.78 -17.65
CA GLY A 116 13.32 2.96 -16.47
C GLY A 116 12.44 1.76 -16.78
N CYS A 117 11.45 1.92 -17.65
CA CYS A 117 10.59 0.84 -18.10
C CYS A 117 11.38 -0.22 -18.88
N VAL A 118 12.24 0.19 -19.80
CA VAL A 118 13.14 -0.73 -20.55
C VAL A 118 14.03 -1.51 -19.59
N GLN A 119 14.65 -0.86 -18.60
CA GLN A 119 15.50 -1.51 -17.60
C GLN A 119 14.74 -2.53 -16.74
N LEU A 120 13.45 -2.32 -16.54
CA LEU A 120 12.57 -3.20 -15.75
C LEU A 120 11.85 -4.25 -16.61
N GLY A 121 12.10 -4.30 -17.93
CA GLY A 121 11.43 -5.21 -18.86
C GLY A 121 9.95 -4.90 -19.08
N ILE A 122 9.53 -3.65 -18.85
CA ILE A 122 8.14 -3.21 -19.01
C ILE A 122 7.94 -2.72 -20.45
N ALA A 123 7.20 -3.49 -21.23
CA ALA A 123 6.94 -3.17 -22.63
C ALA A 123 5.98 -1.96 -22.78
N GLU A 124 4.99 -1.83 -21.88
CA GLU A 124 4.01 -0.77 -21.90
C GLU A 124 3.70 -0.28 -20.47
N LEU A 125 3.86 1.01 -20.22
CA LEU A 125 3.44 1.64 -18.99
C LEU A 125 1.99 2.11 -19.11
N ASN A 126 1.12 1.52 -18.32
CA ASN A 126 -0.31 1.86 -18.20
C ASN A 126 -0.77 1.71 -16.75
N ALA A 127 -2.03 2.00 -16.46
CA ALA A 127 -2.58 1.88 -15.11
C ALA A 127 -2.45 0.46 -14.55
N GLY A 128 -2.61 -0.58 -15.38
CA GLY A 128 -2.44 -1.98 -14.97
C GLY A 128 -1.01 -2.28 -14.56
N ALA A 129 0.00 -1.80 -15.30
CA ALA A 129 1.40 -1.97 -14.95
C ALA A 129 1.73 -1.32 -13.59
N LEU A 130 1.18 -0.15 -13.31
CA LEU A 130 1.36 0.52 -12.01
C LEU A 130 0.71 -0.24 -10.84
N GLN A 131 -0.33 -1.04 -11.12
CA GLN A 131 -1.01 -1.85 -10.09
C GLN A 131 -0.32 -3.18 -9.78
N GLN A 132 0.56 -3.67 -10.64
CA GLN A 132 1.21 -4.95 -10.42
C GLN A 132 2.19 -4.91 -9.24
N SER A 133 2.04 -5.84 -8.30
CA SER A 133 2.85 -5.88 -7.06
C SER A 133 4.35 -6.11 -7.29
N GLY A 134 4.71 -6.79 -8.36
CA GLY A 134 6.10 -7.07 -8.73
C GLY A 134 6.88 -5.85 -9.22
N LEU A 135 6.20 -4.74 -9.53
CA LEU A 135 6.79 -3.57 -10.14
C LEU A 135 7.01 -2.40 -9.15
N ARG A 136 7.30 -2.70 -7.88
CA ARG A 136 7.54 -1.65 -6.86
C ARG A 136 8.57 -0.61 -7.28
N LYS A 137 9.64 -1.03 -7.95
CA LYS A 137 10.66 -0.10 -8.48
C LYS A 137 10.08 0.90 -9.48
N LEU A 138 9.04 0.53 -10.24
CA LEU A 138 8.36 1.44 -11.15
C LEU A 138 7.55 2.48 -10.38
N THR A 139 6.75 2.05 -9.42
CA THR A 139 5.91 2.95 -8.61
C THR A 139 6.75 3.86 -7.71
N GLN A 140 7.87 3.40 -7.20
CA GLN A 140 8.85 4.22 -6.47
C GLN A 140 9.49 5.29 -7.37
N ARG A 141 9.88 4.93 -8.61
CA ARG A 141 10.37 5.93 -9.59
C ARG A 141 9.28 6.94 -9.97
N ALA A 142 8.03 6.49 -10.12
CA ALA A 142 6.91 7.40 -10.33
C ALA A 142 6.70 8.35 -9.14
N SER A 143 6.82 7.83 -7.92
CA SER A 143 6.77 8.63 -6.69
C SER A 143 7.83 9.72 -6.68
N ARG A 144 9.07 9.37 -6.97
CA ARG A 144 10.18 10.33 -7.04
C ARG A 144 9.95 11.39 -8.11
N LEU A 145 9.43 11.02 -9.28
CA LEU A 145 9.11 11.96 -10.34
C LEU A 145 8.04 12.98 -9.89
N VAL A 146 6.99 12.51 -9.21
CA VAL A 146 5.91 13.34 -8.67
C VAL A 146 6.45 14.31 -7.61
N TYR A 147 7.27 13.82 -6.67
CA TYR A 147 7.92 14.63 -5.64
C TYR A 147 8.80 15.73 -6.24
N ASN A 148 9.62 15.40 -7.23
CA ASN A 148 10.50 16.36 -7.92
C ASN A 148 9.73 17.44 -8.68
N ARG A 149 8.43 17.25 -8.92
CA ARG A 149 7.50 18.23 -9.50
C ARG A 149 6.73 19.04 -8.46
N SER A 150 7.15 18.96 -7.20
CA SER A 150 6.58 19.70 -6.06
C SER A 150 5.11 19.40 -5.78
N PHE A 151 4.67 18.18 -6.07
CA PHE A 151 3.38 17.67 -5.59
C PHE A 151 3.51 17.21 -4.13
N ASP A 152 2.40 17.30 -3.39
CA ASP A 152 2.31 16.91 -1.99
C ASP A 152 2.06 15.39 -1.83
N GLY A 153 1.90 14.67 -2.93
CA GLY A 153 1.70 13.23 -2.92
C GLY A 153 1.04 12.69 -4.19
N ILE A 154 0.63 11.45 -4.09
CA ILE A 154 0.00 10.68 -5.17
C ILE A 154 -1.40 10.27 -4.75
N ARG A 155 -2.35 10.35 -5.66
CA ARG A 155 -3.67 9.72 -5.59
C ARG A 155 -3.67 8.51 -6.52
N TYR A 156 -4.18 7.38 -6.03
CA TYR A 156 -4.28 6.13 -6.81
C TYR A 156 -5.50 5.31 -6.39
N LEU A 157 -5.94 4.41 -7.25
CA LEU A 157 -7.05 3.49 -6.95
C LEU A 157 -6.51 2.22 -6.30
N SER A 158 -7.22 1.70 -5.31
CA SER A 158 -6.91 0.39 -4.74
C SER A 158 -7.11 -0.70 -5.81
N ARG A 159 -6.23 -1.68 -5.79
CA ARG A 159 -6.38 -2.89 -6.60
C ARG A 159 -7.27 -3.96 -5.96
N TYR A 160 -7.67 -3.74 -4.71
CA TYR A 160 -8.43 -4.71 -3.92
C TYR A 160 -9.91 -4.37 -3.79
N GLY A 161 -10.37 -3.23 -4.30
CA GLY A 161 -11.77 -2.83 -4.22
C GLY A 161 -12.12 -1.73 -5.22
N HIS A 162 -13.36 -1.75 -5.69
CA HIS A 162 -13.89 -0.71 -6.57
C HIS A 162 -14.15 0.58 -5.79
N ASN A 163 -13.89 1.71 -6.42
CA ASN A 163 -14.15 3.04 -5.86
C ASN A 163 -13.41 3.38 -4.56
N ILE A 164 -12.33 2.67 -4.24
CA ILE A 164 -11.45 2.98 -3.12
C ILE A 164 -10.29 3.81 -3.65
N CYS A 165 -10.25 5.08 -3.27
CA CYS A 165 -9.13 5.97 -3.56
C CYS A 165 -8.13 5.92 -2.39
N ASN A 166 -6.87 5.77 -2.72
CA ASN A 166 -5.77 5.81 -1.78
C ASN A 166 -4.87 7.01 -2.08
N TRP A 167 -4.15 7.44 -1.06
CA TRP A 167 -3.14 8.48 -1.16
C TRP A 167 -1.81 8.02 -0.57
N ALA A 168 -0.74 8.39 -1.23
CA ALA A 168 0.61 8.38 -0.71
C ALA A 168 1.01 9.84 -0.47
N LEU A 169 0.91 10.30 0.78
CA LEU A 169 1.20 11.67 1.18
C LEU A 169 2.70 11.80 1.44
N PHE A 170 3.35 12.81 0.85
CA PHE A 170 4.77 13.05 1.04
C PHE A 170 5.03 13.96 2.24
N GLU A 171 6.09 13.71 2.97
CA GLU A 171 6.55 14.58 4.04
C GLU A 171 7.08 15.92 3.47
N PRO A 172 6.72 17.09 4.08
CA PRO A 172 5.87 17.27 5.26
C PRO A 172 4.38 17.11 4.95
N PHE A 173 3.68 16.32 5.77
CA PHE A 173 2.27 15.98 5.54
C PHE A 173 1.35 17.16 5.82
N LYS A 174 0.51 17.52 4.85
CA LYS A 174 -0.53 18.53 5.00
C LYS A 174 -1.84 17.88 5.44
N ILE A 175 -1.95 17.55 6.73
CA ILE A 175 -3.10 16.86 7.31
C ILE A 175 -3.69 17.63 8.50
N ASN A 176 -5.00 17.51 8.69
CA ASN A 176 -5.72 17.92 9.89
C ASN A 176 -6.32 16.67 10.56
N PRO A 177 -5.70 16.13 11.61
CA PRO A 177 -6.23 15.00 12.35
C PRO A 177 -7.63 15.28 12.90
N ARG A 178 -8.52 14.28 12.84
CA ARG A 178 -9.88 14.33 13.39
C ARG A 178 -10.07 13.37 14.54
N GLY A 179 -9.28 12.32 14.62
CA GLY A 179 -9.31 11.33 15.68
C GLY A 179 -8.48 10.10 15.35
N ALA A 180 -8.19 9.33 16.39
CA ALA A 180 -7.51 8.04 16.29
C ALA A 180 -8.13 7.06 17.29
N THR A 181 -8.33 5.82 16.88
CA THR A 181 -8.88 4.74 17.73
C THR A 181 -8.04 3.48 17.59
N PRO A 182 -7.90 2.67 18.65
CA PRO A 182 -7.42 1.30 18.52
C PRO A 182 -8.23 0.53 17.49
N LEU A 183 -7.66 -0.53 16.93
CA LEU A 183 -8.42 -1.41 16.05
C LEU A 183 -9.46 -2.19 16.87
N ASP A 184 -10.68 -2.21 16.36
CA ASP A 184 -11.73 -3.08 16.85
C ASP A 184 -11.74 -4.36 16.02
N LEU A 185 -11.53 -5.50 16.65
CA LEU A 185 -11.54 -6.79 15.97
C LEU A 185 -12.96 -7.17 15.44
N CYS A 186 -14.00 -6.54 15.97
CA CYS A 186 -15.37 -6.69 15.50
C CYS A 186 -15.77 -5.68 14.43
N ASP A 187 -14.83 -4.80 13.99
CA ASP A 187 -15.11 -3.81 12.93
C ASP A 187 -15.56 -4.53 11.64
N PRO A 188 -16.76 -4.23 11.11
CA PRO A 188 -17.27 -4.85 9.89
C PRO A 188 -16.33 -4.74 8.70
N ASP A 189 -15.68 -3.58 8.52
CA ASP A 189 -14.73 -3.35 7.44
C ASP A 189 -13.47 -4.23 7.59
N LEU A 190 -13.04 -4.50 8.83
CA LEU A 190 -11.94 -5.43 9.10
C LEU A 190 -12.34 -6.86 8.74
N GLN A 191 -13.53 -7.29 9.17
CA GLN A 191 -14.04 -8.63 8.86
C GLN A 191 -14.22 -8.83 7.36
N GLU A 192 -14.73 -7.83 6.65
CA GLU A 192 -14.83 -7.85 5.19
C GLU A 192 -13.46 -7.96 4.52
N ALA A 193 -12.46 -7.20 4.98
CA ALA A 193 -11.10 -7.26 4.44
C ALA A 193 -10.44 -8.62 4.68
N LEU A 194 -10.65 -9.24 5.84
CA LEU A 194 -10.18 -10.60 6.15
C LEU A 194 -10.83 -11.63 5.19
N ALA A 195 -12.13 -11.52 4.97
CA ALA A 195 -12.85 -12.39 4.03
C ALA A 195 -12.35 -12.23 2.59
N ILE A 196 -12.19 -11.00 2.10
CA ILE A 196 -11.68 -10.72 0.74
C ILE A 196 -10.27 -11.30 0.53
N HIS A 197 -9.43 -11.25 1.55
CA HIS A 197 -8.06 -11.74 1.46
C HIS A 197 -7.89 -13.21 1.87
N HIS A 198 -8.96 -13.90 2.26
CA HIS A 198 -8.93 -15.25 2.84
C HIS A 198 -7.95 -15.34 4.01
N LEU A 199 -8.13 -14.48 5.01
CA LEU A 199 -7.29 -14.38 6.19
C LEU A 199 -8.06 -14.73 7.46
N GLN A 200 -7.34 -15.23 8.47
CA GLN A 200 -7.83 -15.42 9.84
C GLN A 200 -6.97 -14.63 10.81
N LEU A 201 -7.61 -14.04 11.82
CA LEU A 201 -6.87 -13.49 12.96
C LEU A 201 -6.34 -14.65 13.80
N GLY A 202 -5.06 -14.61 14.11
CA GLY A 202 -4.47 -15.53 15.07
C GLY A 202 -5.11 -15.34 16.46
N THR A 203 -5.30 -16.42 17.17
CA THR A 203 -5.77 -16.45 18.57
C THR A 203 -4.59 -16.37 19.53
#